data_a7177afd9280829866c7b59677fcbc15
#
_entry.id   a7177afd9280829866c7b59677fcbc15
#
_cell.length_a   1.000
_cell.length_b   1.000
_cell.length_c   1.000
_cell.angle_alpha   90.00
_cell.angle_beta   90.00
_cell.angle_gamma   90.00
#
_symmetry.space_group_name_H-M   'P 1'
#
loop_
_entity.id
_entity.type
_entity.pdbx_description
1 polymer ?
#
loop_
_entity_poly.entity_id
_entity_poly.type
_entity_poly.pdbx_seq_one_letter_code
_entity_poly.pdbx_strand_id
1 'polypeptide(L)'
;MPKTPNVPGTDRPAEKAAGHWLLAQLGKKVLRPGGRETTNWLLSRALGGQIDVVEFAPGLGITALEIVKRSPKTYTGVDLDPKAAEIVRGRIGDNPNYTVVNAGAQETGLPDSSYDVVVGEAMLTMQTDKHKLEIMREAARILR
;
A
#
# COMPACT_ATOMS: atom_id res chain seq x y z
N MET A 1 -19.94 -17.57 -16.18
CA MET A 1 -19.72 -17.05 -14.82
C MET A 1 -18.65 -15.97 -14.88
N PRO A 2 -18.88 -14.79 -14.34
CA PRO A 2 -17.81 -13.80 -14.28
C PRO A 2 -16.68 -14.38 -13.41
N LYS A 3 -15.45 -14.35 -13.91
CA LYS A 3 -14.27 -14.73 -13.14
C LYS A 3 -14.21 -13.82 -11.92
N THR A 4 -14.29 -14.39 -10.74
CA THR A 4 -14.04 -13.67 -9.48
C THR A 4 -12.68 -12.99 -9.60
N PRO A 5 -12.55 -11.69 -9.35
CA PRO A 5 -11.27 -11.03 -9.41
C PRO A 5 -10.31 -11.75 -8.44
N ASN A 6 -9.07 -11.90 -8.84
CA ASN A 6 -8.01 -12.52 -8.03
C ASN A 6 -7.70 -11.60 -6.83
N VAL A 7 -8.50 -11.71 -5.77
CA VAL A 7 -8.42 -10.87 -4.58
C VAL A 7 -7.51 -11.57 -3.56
N PRO A 8 -6.57 -10.86 -2.92
CA PRO A 8 -5.77 -11.41 -1.83
C PRO A 8 -6.64 -12.02 -0.73
N GLY A 9 -6.17 -13.11 -0.10
CA GLY A 9 -6.92 -13.78 0.97
C GLY A 9 -8.01 -14.75 0.52
N THR A 10 -8.21 -14.96 -0.78
CA THR A 10 -9.20 -15.94 -1.30
C THR A 10 -8.85 -17.39 -0.97
N ASP A 11 -7.60 -17.69 -0.61
CA ASP A 11 -7.14 -19.04 -0.27
C ASP A 11 -7.41 -19.41 1.20
N ARG A 12 -7.98 -18.47 1.98
CA ARG A 12 -8.30 -18.70 3.40
C ARG A 12 -9.80 -18.84 3.58
N PRO A 13 -10.27 -19.71 4.50
CA PRO A 13 -11.69 -19.75 4.88
C PRO A 13 -12.16 -18.35 5.29
N ALA A 14 -13.38 -17.98 4.93
CA ALA A 14 -13.94 -16.65 5.20
C ALA A 14 -13.83 -16.23 6.68
N GLU A 15 -13.91 -17.18 7.60
CA GLU A 15 -13.76 -17.00 9.05
C GLU A 15 -12.33 -16.55 9.46
N LYS A 16 -11.34 -16.81 8.62
CA LYS A 16 -9.92 -16.46 8.85
C LYS A 16 -9.41 -15.37 7.91
N ALA A 17 -10.23 -14.91 6.98
CA ALA A 17 -9.88 -13.82 6.09
C ALA A 17 -10.03 -12.47 6.82
N ALA A 18 -9.09 -11.55 6.59
CA ALA A 18 -9.23 -10.19 7.08
C ALA A 18 -10.47 -9.53 6.44
N GLY A 19 -11.27 -8.81 7.25
CA GLY A 19 -12.57 -8.26 6.82
C GLY A 19 -12.50 -7.39 5.56
N HIS A 20 -11.40 -6.67 5.35
CA HIS A 20 -11.20 -5.86 4.15
C HIS A 20 -11.10 -6.72 2.87
N TRP A 21 -10.55 -7.93 2.92
CA TRP A 21 -10.52 -8.83 1.77
C TRP A 21 -11.91 -9.43 1.46
N LEU A 22 -12.74 -9.66 2.49
CA LEU A 22 -14.14 -10.04 2.28
C LEU A 22 -14.92 -8.94 1.57
N LEU A 23 -14.72 -7.68 1.96
CA LEU A 23 -15.34 -6.53 1.30
C LEU A 23 -14.85 -6.37 -0.15
N ALA A 24 -13.56 -6.63 -0.41
CA ALA A 24 -13.01 -6.62 -1.77
C ALA A 24 -13.63 -7.71 -2.65
N GLN A 25 -13.85 -8.92 -2.11
CA GLN A 25 -14.55 -10.01 -2.81
C GLN A 25 -15.99 -9.63 -3.18
N LEU A 26 -16.65 -8.79 -2.37
CA LEU A 26 -17.98 -8.24 -2.64
C LEU A 26 -17.97 -7.05 -3.61
N GLY A 27 -16.82 -6.78 -4.25
CA GLY A 27 -16.68 -5.73 -5.25
C GLY A 27 -16.41 -4.34 -4.70
N LYS A 28 -16.19 -4.17 -3.40
CA LYS A 28 -15.77 -2.90 -2.83
C LYS A 28 -14.33 -2.58 -3.22
N LYS A 29 -14.09 -1.42 -3.80
CA LYS A 29 -12.78 -0.96 -4.27
C LYS A 29 -12.08 -0.04 -3.26
N VAL A 30 -12.84 0.65 -2.43
CA VAL A 30 -12.34 1.57 -1.40
C VAL A 30 -12.60 0.94 -0.04
N LEU A 31 -11.53 0.54 0.66
CA LEU A 31 -11.56 -0.31 1.84
C LEU A 31 -11.06 0.43 3.09
N ARG A 32 -11.24 1.75 3.15
CA ARG A 32 -10.70 2.60 4.22
C ARG A 32 -11.70 3.66 4.66
N PRO A 33 -11.64 4.10 5.93
CA PRO A 33 -12.43 5.23 6.42
C PRO A 33 -12.16 6.51 5.64
N GLY A 34 -13.20 7.31 5.39
CA GLY A 34 -13.10 8.55 4.62
C GLY A 34 -12.97 8.39 3.10
N GLY A 35 -12.81 7.16 2.61
CA GLY A 35 -12.84 6.81 1.19
C GLY A 35 -11.84 7.60 0.34
N ARG A 36 -12.21 7.85 -0.91
CA ARG A 36 -11.36 8.54 -1.91
C ARG A 36 -11.11 10.02 -1.57
N GLU A 37 -12.05 10.67 -0.93
CA GLU A 37 -11.92 12.09 -0.56
C GLU A 37 -10.77 12.30 0.43
N THR A 38 -10.73 11.48 1.49
CA THR A 38 -9.62 11.51 2.46
C THR A 38 -8.28 11.16 1.82
N THR A 39 -8.25 10.19 0.92
CA THR A 39 -7.03 9.86 0.16
C THR A 39 -6.55 11.03 -0.68
N ASN A 40 -7.44 11.66 -1.44
CA ASN A 40 -7.08 12.81 -2.27
C ASN A 40 -6.58 13.98 -1.43
N TRP A 41 -7.20 14.23 -0.30
CA TRP A 41 -6.75 15.25 0.66
C TRP A 41 -5.34 14.95 1.17
N LEU A 42 -5.08 13.71 1.61
CA LEU A 42 -3.77 13.25 2.07
C LEU A 42 -2.71 13.42 0.97
N LEU A 43 -2.96 12.89 -0.22
CA LEU A 43 -2.00 12.92 -1.32
C LEU A 43 -1.73 14.34 -1.82
N SER A 44 -2.71 15.23 -1.79
CA SER A 44 -2.52 16.64 -2.18
C SER A 44 -1.57 17.40 -1.25
N ARG A 45 -1.43 16.95 0.00
CA ARG A 45 -0.53 17.53 0.99
C ARG A 45 0.82 16.85 1.07
N ALA A 46 0.83 15.52 0.90
CA ALA A 46 2.03 14.71 1.02
C ALA A 46 2.90 14.74 -0.23
N LEU A 47 2.28 14.82 -1.41
CA LEU A 47 2.97 14.68 -2.68
C LEU A 47 3.11 16.03 -3.39
N GLY A 48 4.33 16.53 -3.48
CA GLY A 48 4.67 17.75 -4.22
C GLY A 48 5.99 17.60 -4.96
N GLY A 49 5.97 17.74 -6.30
CA GLY A 49 7.18 17.71 -7.12
C GLY A 49 7.77 16.31 -7.32
N GLN A 50 9.07 16.31 -7.62
CA GLN A 50 9.85 15.08 -7.89
C GLN A 50 10.38 14.50 -6.58
N ILE A 51 9.57 13.69 -5.91
CA ILE A 51 9.87 13.07 -4.61
C ILE A 51 9.95 11.54 -4.70
N ASP A 52 10.69 10.96 -3.76
CA ASP A 52 10.79 9.52 -3.57
C ASP A 52 9.73 9.08 -2.55
N VAL A 53 8.74 8.28 -3.00
CA VAL A 53 7.57 7.89 -2.22
C VAL A 53 7.59 6.40 -1.91
N VAL A 54 7.29 6.03 -0.67
CA VAL A 54 6.99 4.66 -0.25
C VAL A 54 5.55 4.57 0.21
N GLU A 55 4.82 3.55 -0.24
CA GLU A 55 3.49 3.21 0.24
C GLU A 55 3.51 1.87 0.98
N PHE A 56 3.09 1.88 2.25
CA PHE A 56 2.93 0.68 3.05
C PHE A 56 1.54 0.07 2.86
N ALA A 57 1.50 -1.21 2.60
CA ALA A 57 0.29 -2.00 2.42
C ALA A 57 -0.66 -1.42 1.35
N PRO A 58 -0.21 -1.24 0.10
CA PRO A 58 -1.05 -0.71 -0.98
C PRO A 58 -2.28 -1.58 -1.33
N GLY A 59 -2.31 -2.82 -0.93
CA GLY A 59 -3.47 -3.71 -1.07
C GLY A 59 -3.90 -3.90 -2.53
N LEU A 60 -5.09 -3.40 -2.88
CA LEU A 60 -5.60 -3.48 -4.26
C LEU A 60 -4.94 -2.47 -5.21
N GLY A 61 -4.09 -1.59 -4.72
CA GLY A 61 -3.33 -0.63 -5.53
C GLY A 61 -4.13 0.56 -6.06
N ILE A 62 -5.28 0.88 -5.48
CA ILE A 62 -6.09 2.02 -5.90
C ILE A 62 -5.36 3.34 -5.55
N THR A 63 -4.82 3.46 -4.34
CA THR A 63 -4.01 4.62 -3.94
C THR A 63 -2.68 4.64 -4.67
N ALA A 64 -2.04 3.48 -4.87
CA ALA A 64 -0.83 3.36 -5.69
C ALA A 64 -1.02 4.00 -7.07
N LEU A 65 -2.12 3.69 -7.73
CA LEU A 65 -2.45 4.27 -9.03
C LEU A 65 -2.60 5.81 -8.96
N GLU A 66 -3.23 6.33 -7.91
CA GLU A 66 -3.37 7.78 -7.72
C GLU A 66 -2.03 8.47 -7.41
N ILE A 67 -1.11 7.77 -6.72
CA ILE A 67 0.24 8.27 -6.47
C ILE A 67 1.02 8.35 -7.78
N VAL A 68 1.08 7.28 -8.57
CA VAL A 68 1.88 7.26 -9.81
C VAL A 68 1.33 8.19 -10.89
N LYS A 69 0.03 8.48 -10.90
CA LYS A 69 -0.57 9.53 -11.76
C LYS A 69 -0.05 10.94 -11.46
N ARG A 70 0.47 11.17 -10.26
CA ARG A 70 1.09 12.45 -9.87
C ARG A 70 2.57 12.52 -10.25
N SER A 71 3.09 11.50 -10.94
CA SER A 71 4.45 11.44 -11.47
C SER A 71 5.55 11.71 -10.42
N PRO A 72 5.57 10.98 -9.29
CA PRO A 72 6.67 11.10 -8.35
C PRO A 72 7.98 10.68 -9.03
N LYS A 73 9.12 11.09 -8.48
CA LYS A 73 10.44 10.65 -8.96
C LYS A 73 10.58 9.14 -8.89
N THR A 74 10.24 8.55 -7.74
CA THR A 74 10.13 7.10 -7.55
C THR A 74 8.90 6.74 -6.75
N TYR A 75 8.38 5.55 -6.97
CA TYR A 75 7.35 4.91 -6.14
C TYR A 75 7.82 3.52 -5.72
N THR A 76 7.70 3.21 -4.45
CA THR A 76 7.95 1.88 -3.91
C THR A 76 6.77 1.44 -3.06
N GLY A 77 6.01 0.46 -3.54
CA GLY A 77 4.99 -0.22 -2.73
C GLY A 77 5.62 -1.33 -1.88
N VAL A 78 5.23 -1.44 -0.63
CA VAL A 78 5.66 -2.53 0.27
C VAL A 78 4.43 -3.26 0.77
N ASP A 79 4.25 -4.51 0.37
CA ASP A 79 3.13 -5.34 0.81
C ASP A 79 3.60 -6.72 1.24
N LEU A 80 3.08 -7.19 2.36
CA LEU A 80 3.39 -8.51 2.90
C LEU A 80 2.72 -9.63 2.11
N ASP A 81 1.54 -9.35 1.53
CA ASP A 81 0.79 -10.32 0.72
C ASP A 81 1.33 -10.35 -0.72
N PRO A 82 1.88 -11.49 -1.18
CA PRO A 82 2.45 -11.60 -2.53
C PRO A 82 1.42 -11.37 -3.64
N LYS A 83 0.14 -11.71 -3.41
CA LYS A 83 -0.93 -11.45 -4.39
C LYS A 83 -1.25 -9.96 -4.48
N ALA A 84 -1.29 -9.26 -3.34
CA ALA A 84 -1.45 -7.81 -3.32
C ALA A 84 -0.27 -7.14 -4.05
N ALA A 85 0.96 -7.55 -3.78
CA ALA A 85 2.14 -7.03 -4.46
C ALA A 85 2.07 -7.22 -5.99
N GLU A 86 1.60 -8.38 -6.45
CA GLU A 86 1.40 -8.64 -7.88
C GLU A 86 0.33 -7.74 -8.50
N ILE A 87 -0.80 -7.56 -7.83
CA ILE A 87 -1.88 -6.66 -8.28
C ILE A 87 -1.35 -5.24 -8.42
N VAL A 88 -0.60 -4.76 -7.44
CA VAL A 88 -0.03 -3.40 -7.47
C VAL A 88 0.96 -3.24 -8.63
N ARG A 89 1.85 -4.22 -8.86
CA ARG A 89 2.76 -4.19 -10.02
C ARG A 89 2.00 -4.03 -11.33
N GLY A 90 0.91 -4.79 -11.51
CA GLY A 90 0.06 -4.68 -12.70
C GLY A 90 -0.61 -3.31 -12.86
N ARG A 91 -0.88 -2.60 -11.77
CA ARG A 91 -1.54 -1.28 -11.81
C ARG A 91 -0.60 -0.12 -12.03
N ILE A 92 0.62 -0.16 -11.49
CA ILE A 92 1.59 0.95 -11.61
C ILE A 92 2.32 0.97 -12.95
N GLY A 93 2.22 -0.11 -13.75
CA GLY A 93 2.82 -0.22 -15.08
C GLY A 93 4.33 -0.49 -15.06
N ASP A 94 4.93 -0.49 -16.25
CA ASP A 94 6.33 -0.88 -16.49
C ASP A 94 7.33 0.27 -16.37
N ASN A 95 7.05 1.28 -15.55
CA ASN A 95 7.99 2.37 -15.31
C ASN A 95 9.15 1.86 -14.43
N PRO A 96 10.43 1.98 -14.87
CA PRO A 96 11.57 1.48 -14.10
C PRO A 96 11.78 2.17 -12.75
N ASN A 97 11.18 3.34 -12.55
CA ASN A 97 11.23 4.09 -11.28
C ASN A 97 10.11 3.66 -10.30
N TYR A 98 9.22 2.77 -10.71
CA TYR A 98 8.10 2.30 -9.89
C TYR A 98 8.26 0.82 -9.59
N THR A 99 8.36 0.48 -8.32
CA THR A 99 8.64 -0.89 -7.86
C THR A 99 7.69 -1.33 -6.76
N VAL A 100 7.61 -2.63 -6.55
CA VAL A 100 6.89 -3.24 -5.43
C VAL A 100 7.75 -4.29 -4.78
N VAL A 101 7.92 -4.18 -3.48
CA VAL A 101 8.65 -5.11 -2.61
C VAL A 101 7.65 -5.97 -1.85
N ASN A 102 7.85 -7.28 -1.87
CA ASN A 102 7.07 -8.20 -1.04
C ASN A 102 7.77 -8.36 0.31
N ALA A 103 7.40 -7.53 1.27
CA ALA A 103 7.97 -7.47 2.61
C ALA A 103 6.96 -6.92 3.62
N GLY A 104 7.25 -7.11 4.90
CA GLY A 104 6.49 -6.45 5.96
C GLY A 104 6.87 -4.99 6.15
N ALA A 105 5.92 -4.16 6.52
CA ALA A 105 6.15 -2.73 6.75
C ALA A 105 7.08 -2.44 7.96
N GLN A 106 7.27 -3.42 8.86
CA GLN A 106 8.19 -3.33 9.99
C GLN A 106 9.64 -3.68 9.62
N GLU A 107 9.86 -4.29 8.45
CA GLU A 107 11.18 -4.73 7.96
C GLU A 107 11.14 -4.76 6.43
N THR A 108 11.28 -3.59 5.83
CA THR A 108 11.08 -3.40 4.38
C THR A 108 12.28 -3.84 3.55
N GLY A 109 13.49 -3.86 4.13
CA GLY A 109 14.74 -4.04 3.41
C GLY A 109 15.16 -2.83 2.56
N LEU A 110 14.44 -1.72 2.65
CA LEU A 110 14.76 -0.49 1.94
C LEU A 110 15.93 0.27 2.60
N PRO A 111 16.71 1.07 1.87
CA PRO A 111 17.85 1.79 2.42
C PRO A 111 17.44 2.90 3.40
N ASP A 112 18.35 3.19 4.35
CA ASP A 112 18.19 4.27 5.33
C ASP A 112 18.14 5.64 4.62
N SER A 113 17.39 6.58 5.20
CA SER A 113 17.40 8.00 4.82
C SER A 113 17.31 8.26 3.31
N SER A 114 16.48 7.50 2.60
CA SER A 114 16.43 7.48 1.13
C SER A 114 15.14 7.99 0.53
N TYR A 115 14.11 8.19 1.34
CA TYR A 115 12.78 8.54 0.85
C TYR A 115 12.28 9.85 1.47
N ASP A 116 11.42 10.56 0.74
CA ASP A 116 10.86 11.85 1.17
C ASP A 116 9.53 11.68 1.89
N VAL A 117 8.74 10.69 1.48
CA VAL A 117 7.39 10.44 2.00
C VAL A 117 7.14 8.95 2.17
N VAL A 118 6.57 8.60 3.31
CA VAL A 118 5.96 7.28 3.55
C VAL A 118 4.46 7.47 3.75
N VAL A 119 3.66 6.76 2.97
CA VAL A 119 2.20 6.77 3.05
C VAL A 119 1.70 5.40 3.50
N GLY A 120 0.78 5.38 4.44
CA GLY A 120 0.07 4.17 4.85
C GLY A 120 -1.37 4.51 5.19
N GLU A 121 -2.32 3.82 4.57
CA GLU A 121 -3.74 4.06 4.81
C GLU A 121 -4.42 2.84 5.42
N ALA A 122 -5.12 3.06 6.56
CA ALA A 122 -5.95 2.06 7.25
C ALA A 122 -5.22 0.76 7.59
N MET A 123 -3.89 0.77 7.68
CA MET A 123 -3.09 -0.43 7.95
C MET A 123 -2.64 -0.56 9.41
N LEU A 124 -2.40 0.55 10.11
CA LEU A 124 -1.94 0.55 11.50
C LEU A 124 -3.03 0.10 12.47
N THR A 125 -4.28 0.42 12.21
CA THR A 125 -5.41 0.09 13.09
C THR A 125 -5.60 -1.41 13.32
N MET A 126 -5.10 -2.25 12.41
CA MET A 126 -5.18 -3.71 12.50
C MET A 126 -3.97 -4.35 13.19
N GLN A 127 -3.01 -3.54 13.65
CA GLN A 127 -1.77 -4.00 14.25
C GLN A 127 -1.81 -3.91 15.78
N THR A 128 -1.06 -4.79 16.46
CA THR A 128 -0.77 -4.64 17.90
C THR A 128 0.05 -3.36 18.14
N ASP A 129 0.03 -2.82 19.35
CA ASP A 129 0.79 -1.60 19.68
C ASP A 129 2.30 -1.78 19.48
N LYS A 130 2.81 -2.97 19.83
CA LYS A 130 4.21 -3.33 19.56
C LYS A 130 4.52 -3.26 18.06
N HIS A 131 3.67 -3.85 17.23
CA HIS A 131 3.87 -3.90 15.78
C HIS A 131 3.71 -2.52 15.13
N LYS A 132 2.77 -1.69 15.61
CA LYS A 132 2.66 -0.27 15.20
C LYS A 132 3.98 0.47 15.41
N LEU A 133 4.60 0.28 16.58
CA LEU A 133 5.87 0.93 16.92
C LEU A 133 7.00 0.46 16.01
N GLU A 134 7.08 -0.82 15.70
CA GLU A 134 8.06 -1.39 14.76
C GLU A 134 7.89 -0.80 13.36
N ILE A 135 6.66 -0.70 12.86
CA ILE A 135 6.34 -0.08 11.57
C ILE A 135 6.74 1.40 11.55
N MET A 136 6.42 2.15 12.60
CA MET A 136 6.79 3.58 12.68
C MET A 136 8.29 3.80 12.76
N ARG A 137 9.03 2.92 13.44
CA ARG A 137 10.50 2.95 13.48
C ARG A 137 11.10 2.67 12.10
N GLU A 138 10.55 1.72 11.39
CA GLU A 138 10.98 1.40 10.02
C GLU A 138 10.71 2.58 9.07
N ALA A 139 9.53 3.19 9.15
CA ALA A 139 9.22 4.41 8.39
C ALA A 139 10.21 5.54 8.70
N ALA A 140 10.52 5.78 9.98
CA ALA A 140 11.49 6.79 10.38
C ALA A 140 12.91 6.47 9.89
N ARG A 141 13.31 5.19 9.86
CA ARG A 141 14.63 4.76 9.39
C ARG A 141 14.83 5.07 7.90
N ILE A 142 13.83 4.81 7.07
CA ILE A 142 13.93 5.00 5.61
C ILE A 142 13.71 6.45 5.16
N LEU A 143 13.07 7.29 5.97
CA LEU A 143 12.88 8.72 5.70
C LEU A 143 14.17 9.51 5.86
N ARG A 144 14.34 10.56 5.01
CA ARG A 144 15.43 11.56 5.11
C ARG A 144 15.23 12.50 6.29
#